data_02dec2d64c5f21fef8dcd162e330b9f3
#
_entry.id   02dec2d64c5f21fef8dcd162e330b9f3
#
_cell.length_a   1.000
_cell.length_b   1.000
_cell.length_c   1.000
_cell.angle_alpha   90.00
_cell.angle_beta   90.00
_cell.angle_gamma   90.00
#
_symmetry.space_group_name_H-M   'P 1'
#
loop_
_entity.id
_entity.type
_entity.pdbx_description
1 polymer ?
#
loop_
_entity_poly.entity_id
_entity_poly.type
_entity_poly.pdbx_seq_one_letter_code
_entity_poly.pdbx_strand_id
1 'polypeptide(L)'
;MYGFRVANRYAKALLEYALQQNVLEAVFADMTLIDKTIKSHKDLERMLISPIVKTTVKKNVLSKIFTTITPETLRLFELLIKNGRLSILGIVAEKFVVQYNIYKNHK
;
A
#
# COMPACT_ATOMS: atom_id res chain seq x y z
N MET A 1 3.14 -9.21 -15.78
CA MET A 1 3.21 -9.82 -14.46
C MET A 1 1.93 -9.60 -13.70
N TYR A 2 1.51 -10.63 -13.01
CA TYR A 2 0.25 -10.59 -12.29
C TYR A 2 0.27 -9.50 -11.21
N GLY A 3 -0.76 -8.70 -11.16
CA GLY A 3 -0.94 -7.69 -10.14
C GLY A 3 -0.29 -6.34 -10.42
N PHE A 4 0.66 -6.25 -11.35
CA PHE A 4 1.35 -4.98 -11.60
C PHE A 4 0.43 -3.91 -12.16
N ARG A 5 -0.39 -4.28 -13.15
CA ARG A 5 -1.32 -3.32 -13.76
C ARG A 5 -2.36 -2.83 -12.74
N VAL A 6 -2.89 -3.77 -11.96
CA VAL A 6 -3.88 -3.44 -10.94
C VAL A 6 -3.23 -2.60 -9.84
N ALA A 7 -2.02 -2.97 -9.41
CA ALA A 7 -1.28 -2.22 -8.40
C ALA A 7 -1.01 -0.78 -8.86
N ASN A 8 -0.64 -0.60 -10.13
CA ASN A 8 -0.43 0.73 -10.69
C ASN A 8 -1.69 1.58 -10.62
N ARG A 9 -2.84 0.98 -10.89
CA ARG A 9 -4.12 1.71 -10.81
C ARG A 9 -4.46 2.13 -9.38
N TYR A 10 -4.24 1.24 -8.41
CA TYR A 10 -4.45 1.60 -7.00
C TYR A 10 -3.49 2.71 -6.58
N ALA A 11 -2.22 2.60 -6.97
CA ALA A 11 -1.22 3.61 -6.63
C ALA A 11 -1.58 4.96 -7.22
N LYS A 12 -2.01 4.99 -8.48
CA LYS A 12 -2.41 6.23 -9.15
C LYS A 12 -3.62 6.86 -8.47
N ALA A 13 -4.62 6.05 -8.15
CA ALA A 13 -5.82 6.54 -7.48
C ALA A 13 -5.49 7.12 -6.10
N LEU A 14 -4.59 6.45 -5.36
CA LEU A 14 -4.15 6.94 -4.05
C LEU A 14 -3.37 8.25 -4.18
N LEU A 15 -2.50 8.34 -5.18
CA LEU A 15 -1.73 9.56 -5.43
C LEU A 15 -2.67 10.75 -5.70
N GLU A 16 -3.64 10.55 -6.58
CA GLU A 16 -4.61 11.60 -6.91
C GLU A 16 -5.45 11.99 -5.70
N TYR A 17 -5.88 11.01 -4.92
CA TYR A 17 -6.66 11.26 -3.72
C TYR A 17 -5.84 12.03 -2.68
N ALA A 18 -4.57 11.63 -2.49
CA ALA A 18 -3.68 12.31 -1.55
C ALA A 18 -3.44 13.77 -1.96
N LEU A 19 -3.34 14.02 -3.27
CA LEU A 19 -3.23 15.39 -3.78
C LEU A 19 -4.48 16.21 -3.47
N GLN A 20 -5.66 15.63 -3.68
CA GLN A 20 -6.93 16.31 -3.42
C GLN A 20 -7.08 16.65 -1.94
N GLN A 21 -6.61 15.77 -1.06
CA GLN A 21 -6.74 15.94 0.38
C GLN A 21 -5.58 16.73 1.00
N ASN A 22 -4.59 17.14 0.19
CA ASN A 22 -3.41 17.86 0.65
C ASN A 22 -2.60 17.07 1.68
N VAL A 23 -2.51 15.75 1.50
CA VAL A 23 -1.77 14.87 2.41
C VAL A 23 -0.75 14.02 1.65
N LEU A 24 -0.31 14.49 0.49
CA LEU A 24 0.58 13.71 -0.36
C LEU A 24 1.85 13.26 0.36
N GLU A 25 2.51 14.17 1.09
CA GLU A 25 3.78 13.83 1.74
C GLU A 25 3.59 12.83 2.86
N ALA A 26 2.48 12.93 3.61
CA ALA A 26 2.17 11.99 4.67
C ALA A 26 1.87 10.59 4.11
N VAL A 27 1.11 10.53 3.00
CA VAL A 27 0.81 9.25 2.35
C VAL A 27 2.08 8.67 1.73
N PHE A 28 2.95 9.49 1.15
CA PHE A 28 4.23 9.03 0.63
C PHE A 28 5.09 8.41 1.73
N ALA A 29 5.12 9.04 2.91
CA ALA A 29 5.86 8.48 4.05
C ALA A 29 5.30 7.11 4.44
N ASP A 30 3.96 6.97 4.45
CA ASP A 30 3.32 5.68 4.72
C ASP A 30 3.70 4.63 3.69
N MET A 31 3.63 4.98 2.40
CA MET A 31 3.94 4.03 1.34
C MET A 31 5.41 3.62 1.35
N THR A 32 6.30 4.56 1.65
CA THR A 32 7.72 4.26 1.80
C THR A 32 7.96 3.29 2.95
N LEU A 33 7.31 3.53 4.08
CA LEU A 33 7.41 2.64 5.24
C LEU A 33 6.90 1.24 4.91
N ILE A 34 5.74 1.14 4.27
CA ILE A 34 5.14 -0.14 3.90
C ILE A 34 6.04 -0.89 2.93
N ASP A 35 6.53 -0.20 1.90
CA ASP A 35 7.42 -0.79 0.90
C ASP A 35 8.67 -1.38 1.56
N LYS A 36 9.34 -0.59 2.40
CA LYS A 36 10.56 -1.03 3.06
C LYS A 36 10.29 -2.17 4.03
N THR A 37 9.21 -2.09 4.79
CA THR A 37 8.88 -3.08 5.81
C THR A 37 8.61 -4.44 5.16
N ILE A 38 7.81 -4.46 4.09
CA ILE A 38 7.48 -5.71 3.40
C ILE A 38 8.72 -6.31 2.75
N LYS A 39 9.56 -5.47 2.12
CA LYS A 39 10.79 -5.96 1.50
C LYS A 39 11.79 -6.52 2.50
N SER A 40 11.82 -5.96 3.71
CA SER A 40 12.76 -6.37 4.74
C SER A 40 12.28 -7.57 5.55
N HIS A 41 11.01 -7.91 5.48
CA HIS A 41 10.41 -8.98 6.30
C HIS A 41 9.69 -9.97 5.39
N LYS A 42 10.40 -11.01 4.98
CA LYS A 42 9.86 -12.03 4.07
C LYS A 42 8.65 -12.74 4.66
N ASP A 43 8.61 -12.91 5.98
CA ASP A 43 7.47 -13.54 6.65
C ASP A 43 6.20 -12.72 6.47
N LEU A 44 6.31 -11.39 6.56
CA LEU A 44 5.19 -10.51 6.34
C LEU A 44 4.69 -10.60 4.89
N GLU A 45 5.62 -10.57 3.95
CA GLU A 45 5.28 -10.70 2.54
C GLU A 45 4.55 -12.00 2.25
N ARG A 46 5.08 -13.11 2.77
CA ARG A 46 4.47 -14.44 2.58
C ARG A 46 3.08 -14.50 3.19
N MET A 47 2.91 -13.93 4.38
CA MET A 47 1.62 -13.91 5.05
C MET A 47 0.59 -13.16 4.21
N LEU A 48 0.96 -12.01 3.66
CA LEU A 48 0.04 -11.21 2.86
C LEU A 48 -0.38 -11.91 1.56
N ILE A 49 0.54 -12.67 0.97
CA ILE A 49 0.29 -13.38 -0.28
C ILE A 49 -0.46 -14.69 -0.05
N SER A 50 -0.30 -15.30 1.12
CA SER A 50 -0.83 -16.64 1.38
C SER A 50 -2.36 -16.68 1.30
N PRO A 51 -2.93 -17.58 0.48
CA PRO A 51 -4.39 -17.73 0.40
C PRO A 51 -4.97 -18.48 1.60
N ILE A 52 -4.11 -19.12 2.42
CA ILE A 52 -4.55 -19.89 3.58
C ILE A 52 -4.79 -18.97 4.77
N VAL A 53 -4.00 -17.92 4.92
CA VAL A 53 -4.14 -17.00 6.05
C VAL A 53 -5.39 -16.15 5.86
N LYS A 54 -6.24 -16.13 6.89
CA LYS A 54 -7.51 -15.38 6.83
C LYS A 54 -7.26 -13.88 6.77
N THR A 55 -8.13 -13.19 6.05
CA THR A 55 -8.04 -11.73 5.90
C THR A 55 -8.08 -11.00 7.24
N THR A 56 -8.87 -11.49 8.20
CA THR A 56 -8.95 -10.90 9.53
C THR A 56 -7.60 -10.95 10.25
N VAL A 57 -6.86 -12.06 10.08
CA VAL A 57 -5.53 -12.19 10.66
C VAL A 57 -4.57 -11.21 10.00
N LYS A 58 -4.61 -11.10 8.68
CA LYS A 58 -3.78 -10.16 7.93
C LYS A 58 -4.03 -8.72 8.38
N LYS A 59 -5.30 -8.35 8.51
CA LYS A 59 -5.69 -7.01 8.95
C LYS A 59 -5.15 -6.72 10.36
N ASN A 60 -5.28 -7.68 11.27
CA ASN A 60 -4.80 -7.50 12.63
C ASN A 60 -3.29 -7.31 12.68
N VAL A 61 -2.54 -8.08 11.89
CA VAL A 61 -1.08 -7.96 11.82
C VAL A 61 -0.70 -6.58 11.29
N LEU A 62 -1.34 -6.14 10.21
CA LEU A 62 -1.06 -4.82 9.63
C LEU A 62 -1.36 -3.70 10.62
N SER A 63 -2.44 -3.81 11.39
CA SER A 63 -2.80 -2.81 12.40
C SER A 63 -1.76 -2.70 13.49
N LYS A 64 -1.11 -3.80 13.85
CA LYS A 64 -0.08 -3.82 14.88
C LYS A 64 1.25 -3.27 14.38
N ILE A 65 1.56 -3.50 13.11
CA ILE A 65 2.83 -3.05 12.53
C ILE A 65 2.77 -1.58 12.12
N PHE A 66 1.69 -1.17 11.46
CA PHE A 66 1.55 0.17 10.91
C PHE A 66 0.56 0.97 11.77
N THR A 67 1.04 1.46 12.91
CA THR A 67 0.20 2.14 13.91
C THR A 67 0.05 3.63 13.67
N THR A 68 0.91 4.23 12.83
CA THR A 68 0.95 5.68 12.64
C THR A 68 0.54 6.11 11.23
N ILE A 69 -0.10 5.23 10.48
CA ILE A 69 -0.51 5.55 9.12
C ILE A 69 -1.68 6.53 9.09
N THR A 70 -1.75 7.28 8.00
CA THR A 70 -2.83 8.25 7.78
C THR A 70 -4.16 7.54 7.58
N PRO A 71 -5.28 8.27 7.80
CA PRO A 71 -6.61 7.73 7.43
C PRO A 71 -6.71 7.35 5.95
N GLU A 72 -6.02 8.09 5.08
CA GLU A 72 -6.03 7.79 3.64
C GLU A 72 -5.37 6.45 3.34
N THR A 73 -4.26 6.15 4.01
CA THR A 73 -3.59 4.85 3.86
C THR A 73 -4.46 3.73 4.44
N LEU A 74 -5.12 3.99 5.57
CA LEU A 74 -6.04 3.00 6.14
C LEU A 74 -7.17 2.69 5.17
N ARG A 75 -7.70 3.68 4.46
CA ARG A 75 -8.72 3.46 3.44
C ARG A 75 -8.21 2.57 2.30
N LEU A 76 -6.94 2.73 1.93
CA LEU A 76 -6.35 1.83 0.94
C LEU A 76 -6.37 0.38 1.44
N PHE A 77 -5.98 0.15 2.70
CA PHE A 77 -6.04 -1.20 3.28
C PHE A 77 -7.45 -1.77 3.21
N GLU A 78 -8.44 -0.97 3.62
CA GLU A 78 -9.83 -1.41 3.62
C GLU A 78 -10.33 -1.72 2.21
N LEU A 79 -9.93 -0.91 1.25
CA LEU A 79 -10.31 -1.12 -0.15
C LEU A 79 -9.70 -2.42 -0.71
N LEU A 80 -8.42 -2.66 -0.42
CA LEU A 80 -7.76 -3.89 -0.86
C LEU A 80 -8.40 -5.12 -0.21
N ILE A 81 -8.75 -5.01 1.06
CA ILE A 81 -9.45 -6.09 1.77
C ILE A 81 -10.81 -6.36 1.13
N LYS A 82 -11.58 -5.32 0.89
CA LYS A 82 -12.92 -5.42 0.29
C LYS A 82 -12.86 -6.09 -1.08
N ASN A 83 -11.83 -5.77 -1.86
CA ASN A 83 -11.69 -6.29 -3.22
C ASN A 83 -10.92 -7.60 -3.29
N GLY A 84 -10.53 -8.18 -2.13
CA GLY A 84 -9.80 -9.44 -2.11
C GLY A 84 -8.39 -9.32 -2.67
N ARG A 85 -7.76 -8.15 -2.53
CA ARG A 85 -6.47 -7.86 -3.16
C ARG A 85 -5.39 -7.42 -2.18
N LEU A 86 -5.52 -7.80 -0.91
CA LEU A 86 -4.52 -7.42 0.08
C LEU A 86 -3.14 -7.99 -0.24
N SER A 87 -3.09 -9.09 -1.02
CA SER A 87 -1.84 -9.71 -1.44
C SER A 87 -0.96 -8.79 -2.28
N ILE A 88 -1.52 -7.75 -2.92
CA ILE A 88 -0.73 -6.84 -3.74
C ILE A 88 -0.33 -5.56 -3.02
N LEU A 89 -0.56 -5.48 -1.70
CA LEU A 89 -0.23 -4.26 -0.95
C LEU A 89 1.22 -3.83 -1.16
N GLY A 90 2.16 -4.77 -1.11
CA GLY A 90 3.57 -4.46 -1.30
C GLY A 90 3.85 -3.84 -2.66
N ILE A 91 3.19 -4.38 -3.71
CA ILE A 91 3.37 -3.87 -5.07
C ILE A 91 2.74 -2.47 -5.19
N VAL A 92 1.59 -2.25 -4.58
CA VAL A 92 0.93 -0.94 -4.59
C VAL A 92 1.86 0.11 -3.96
N ALA A 93 2.45 -0.21 -2.80
CA ALA A 93 3.35 0.72 -2.12
C ALA A 93 4.57 1.03 -2.99
N GLU A 94 5.15 0.00 -3.62
CA GLU A 94 6.29 0.18 -4.52
C GLU A 94 5.92 1.07 -5.71
N LYS A 95 4.79 0.83 -6.34
CA LYS A 95 4.36 1.61 -7.50
C LYS A 95 3.99 3.03 -7.11
N PHE A 96 3.45 3.24 -5.93
CA PHE A 96 3.18 4.59 -5.43
C PHE A 96 4.47 5.39 -5.32
N VAL A 97 5.52 4.80 -4.75
CA VAL A 97 6.81 5.48 -4.62
C VAL A 97 7.36 5.86 -5.99
N VAL A 98 7.28 4.95 -6.97
CA VAL A 98 7.72 5.24 -8.34
C VAL A 98 6.92 6.40 -8.93
N GLN A 99 5.60 6.37 -8.81
CA GLN A 99 4.73 7.42 -9.37
C GLN A 99 4.94 8.76 -8.66
N TYR A 100 5.16 8.73 -7.35
CA TYR A 100 5.46 9.93 -6.59
C TYR A 100 6.75 10.59 -7.09
N ASN A 101 7.80 9.80 -7.30
CA ASN A 101 9.07 10.33 -7.78
C ASN A 101 8.93 10.93 -9.18
N ILE A 102 8.17 10.29 -10.04
CA ILE A 102 7.89 10.85 -11.37
C ILE A 102 7.13 12.17 -11.24
N TYR A 103 6.12 12.21 -10.41
CA TYR A 103 5.32 13.41 -10.19
C TYR A 103 6.18 14.58 -9.69
N LYS A 104 7.05 14.32 -8.70
CA LYS A 104 7.89 15.38 -8.11
C LYS A 104 8.96 15.87 -9.06
N ASN A 105 9.45 15.02 -9.96
CA ASN A 105 10.50 15.38 -10.92
C ASN A 105 9.96 15.93 -12.22
N HIS A 106 8.65 15.82 -12.42
CA HIS A 106 8.00 16.26 -13.65
C HIS A 106 7.49 17.68 -13.47
N LYS A 107 8.31 18.63 -13.84
CA LYS A 107 7.95 20.04 -13.70
C LYS A 107 7.64 20.67 -15.02
#